data_f0a8eaa0e391cb2031d05cf207908cd2
#
_entry.id   f0a8eaa0e391cb2031d05cf207908cd2
#
_cell.length_a   1.000
_cell.length_b   1.000
_cell.length_c   1.000
_cell.angle_alpha   90.00
_cell.angle_beta   90.00
_cell.angle_gamma   90.00
#
_symmetry.space_group_name_H-M   'P 1'
#
loop_
_entity.id
_entity.type
_entity.pdbx_description
1 polymer ?
#
loop_
_entity_poly.entity_id
_entity_poly.type
_entity_poly.pdbx_seq_one_letter_code
_entity_poly.pdbx_strand_id
1 'polypeptide(L)'
;MNCKKNVKSRSDDEHRLFDPAVEKVVEIDLKRLRPFENHPFKVKEDEAMARLMESIERYGIMNPLIVMPTTEGFYRIISGHRRKYCAEKLGYTKVPVIVRYMKEDDSIISMVDLNLHREKILFSEKAFAYSMKNEAMKRKTGKRRKTQEGLLEALKGTKTIDLIGQETGESPRQVLRYIRLTFLIPELLDMLDEGKISFNPAVELSFIM
;
A
#
# COMPACT_ATOMS: atom_id res chain seq x y z
N MET A 1 41.29 3.54 -41.97
CA MET A 1 40.73 2.47 -41.12
C MET A 1 40.37 3.06 -39.76
N ASN A 2 39.13 3.46 -39.59
CA ASN A 2 38.64 4.08 -38.34
C ASN A 2 37.71 3.09 -37.62
N CYS A 3 38.23 2.46 -36.57
CA CYS A 3 37.48 1.55 -35.72
C CYS A 3 36.78 2.38 -34.63
N LYS A 4 35.52 2.80 -34.83
CA LYS A 4 34.69 3.37 -33.79
C LYS A 4 34.21 2.25 -32.88
N LYS A 5 34.79 2.11 -31.69
CA LYS A 5 34.29 1.27 -30.60
C LYS A 5 33.00 1.88 -30.08
N ASN A 6 31.91 1.16 -30.32
CA ASN A 6 30.59 1.47 -29.84
C ASN A 6 30.54 1.15 -28.31
N VAL A 7 30.67 2.18 -27.48
CA VAL A 7 30.44 2.07 -26.03
C VAL A 7 28.95 2.13 -25.84
N LYS A 8 28.27 0.97 -25.83
CA LYS A 8 26.89 0.88 -25.36
C LYS A 8 26.85 1.25 -23.89
N SER A 9 26.09 2.29 -23.58
CA SER A 9 25.91 2.77 -22.21
C SER A 9 25.19 1.72 -21.34
N ARG A 10 25.71 1.49 -20.13
CA ARG A 10 25.13 0.59 -19.13
C ARG A 10 23.66 0.91 -18.77
N SER A 11 23.20 2.11 -19.09
CA SER A 11 21.82 2.57 -18.84
C SER A 11 20.76 1.90 -19.73
N ASP A 12 21.13 1.43 -20.93
CA ASP A 12 20.19 0.83 -21.88
C ASP A 12 19.87 -0.64 -21.53
N ASP A 13 20.77 -1.34 -20.86
CA ASP A 13 20.58 -2.72 -20.44
C ASP A 13 19.69 -2.84 -19.19
N GLU A 14 19.70 -1.86 -18.28
CA GLU A 14 18.80 -1.81 -17.13
C GLU A 14 17.35 -1.55 -17.57
N HIS A 15 17.10 -0.76 -18.62
CA HIS A 15 15.76 -0.55 -19.17
C HIS A 15 15.23 -1.75 -19.98
N ARG A 16 16.11 -2.58 -20.54
CA ARG A 16 15.71 -3.80 -21.27
C ARG A 16 15.33 -4.99 -20.38
N LEU A 17 15.66 -4.93 -19.09
CA LEU A 17 15.25 -5.95 -18.11
C LEU A 17 13.76 -5.88 -17.76
N PHE A 18 13.07 -4.84 -18.22
CA PHE A 18 11.68 -4.60 -17.91
C PHE A 18 10.82 -4.62 -19.16
N ASP A 19 10.44 -5.82 -19.59
CA ASP A 19 9.28 -6.03 -20.44
C ASP A 19 8.05 -6.07 -19.52
N PRO A 20 7.13 -5.08 -19.56
CA PRO A 20 5.94 -5.09 -18.73
C PRO A 20 5.03 -6.29 -18.99
N ALA A 21 5.25 -7.03 -20.08
CA ALA A 21 4.53 -8.27 -20.40
C ALA A 21 5.10 -9.50 -19.69
N VAL A 22 6.33 -9.45 -19.12
CA VAL A 22 6.97 -10.58 -18.45
C VAL A 22 7.50 -10.14 -17.08
N GLU A 23 6.70 -10.31 -16.04
CA GLU A 23 7.13 -10.10 -14.66
C GLU A 23 8.21 -11.11 -14.29
N LYS A 24 9.45 -10.65 -14.15
CA LYS A 24 10.56 -11.49 -13.68
C LYS A 24 10.66 -11.48 -12.17
N VAL A 25 10.70 -12.69 -11.60
CA VAL A 25 11.01 -12.87 -10.18
C VAL A 25 12.53 -12.79 -10.01
N VAL A 26 12.99 -11.91 -9.12
CA VAL A 26 14.40 -11.76 -8.76
C VAL A 26 14.57 -11.87 -7.26
N GLU A 27 15.74 -12.33 -6.81
CA GLU A 27 16.04 -12.39 -5.40
C GLU A 27 16.73 -11.10 -4.93
N ILE A 28 16.17 -10.47 -3.89
CA ILE A 28 16.71 -9.24 -3.30
C ILE A 28 16.98 -9.45 -1.82
N ASP A 29 18.11 -8.88 -1.35
CA ASP A 29 18.48 -8.91 0.06
C ASP A 29 17.41 -8.20 0.91
N LEU A 30 16.97 -8.85 2.00
CA LEU A 30 16.00 -8.29 2.95
C LEU A 30 16.42 -6.90 3.48
N LYS A 31 17.73 -6.69 3.67
CA LYS A 31 18.29 -5.41 4.12
C LYS A 31 18.04 -4.25 3.15
N ARG A 32 17.77 -4.53 1.89
CA ARG A 32 17.43 -3.52 0.87
C ARG A 32 15.94 -3.22 0.77
N LEU A 33 15.09 -3.97 1.48
CA LEU A 33 13.64 -3.78 1.47
C LEU A 33 13.22 -2.80 2.57
N ARG A 34 12.50 -1.76 2.18
CA ARG A 34 11.94 -0.75 3.09
C ARG A 34 10.42 -0.87 3.13
N PRO A 35 9.78 -0.71 4.30
CA PRO A 35 8.33 -0.67 4.38
C PRO A 35 7.80 0.52 3.59
N PHE A 36 6.54 0.45 3.19
CA PHE A 36 5.83 1.58 2.61
C PHE A 36 5.62 2.64 3.71
N GLU A 37 5.93 3.90 3.42
CA GLU A 37 5.71 5.00 4.37
C GLU A 37 4.22 5.15 4.66
N ASN A 38 3.88 5.36 5.94
CA ASN A 38 2.50 5.49 6.40
C ASN A 38 1.58 4.33 5.95
N HIS A 39 2.14 3.10 5.90
CA HIS A 39 1.38 1.91 5.52
C HIS A 39 0.19 1.72 6.46
N PRO A 40 -1.07 1.78 5.99
CA PRO A 40 -2.24 1.78 6.87
C PRO A 40 -2.51 0.41 7.51
N PHE A 41 -2.05 -0.67 6.88
CA PHE A 41 -2.33 -2.03 7.32
C PHE A 41 -1.25 -2.53 8.28
N LYS A 42 -1.65 -2.82 9.52
CA LYS A 42 -0.73 -3.28 10.58
C LYS A 42 -0.30 -4.74 10.33
N VAL A 43 0.96 -5.04 10.62
CA VAL A 43 1.44 -6.42 10.68
C VAL A 43 1.23 -6.90 12.11
N LYS A 44 0.26 -7.81 12.32
CA LYS A 44 -0.07 -8.37 13.64
C LYS A 44 0.43 -9.81 13.73
N GLU A 45 0.94 -10.18 14.90
CA GLU A 45 1.27 -11.56 15.25
C GLU A 45 -0.01 -12.27 15.70
N ASP A 46 -0.80 -12.74 14.74
CA ASP A 46 -2.02 -13.51 14.92
C ASP A 46 -1.85 -14.96 14.46
N GLU A 47 -2.85 -15.78 14.69
CA GLU A 47 -2.85 -17.18 14.24
C GLU A 47 -2.64 -17.33 12.73
N ALA A 48 -3.18 -16.38 11.93
CA ALA A 48 -2.97 -16.36 10.49
C ALA A 48 -1.52 -16.02 10.12
N MET A 49 -0.81 -15.27 10.96
CA MET A 49 0.63 -15.05 10.81
C MET A 49 1.44 -16.30 11.14
N ALA A 50 1.06 -17.02 12.21
CA ALA A 50 1.72 -18.27 12.58
C ALA A 50 1.58 -19.32 11.47
N ARG A 51 0.39 -19.49 10.89
CA ARG A 51 0.16 -20.38 9.73
C ARG A 51 0.96 -19.96 8.50
N LEU A 52 1.07 -18.65 8.25
CA LEU A 52 1.90 -18.14 7.14
C LEU A 52 3.37 -18.45 7.37
N MET A 53 3.86 -18.31 8.60
CA MET A 53 5.25 -18.60 8.97
C MET A 53 5.56 -20.10 8.77
N GLU A 54 4.70 -20.99 9.26
CA GLU A 54 4.82 -22.44 9.03
C GLU A 54 4.82 -22.80 7.54
N SER A 55 3.94 -22.16 6.77
CA SER A 55 3.89 -22.35 5.31
C SER A 55 5.19 -21.92 4.63
N ILE A 56 5.75 -20.77 5.02
CA ILE A 56 7.01 -20.25 4.45
C ILE A 56 8.19 -21.12 4.89
N GLU A 57 8.21 -21.62 6.11
CA GLU A 57 9.24 -22.54 6.60
C GLU A 57 9.25 -23.85 5.78
N ARG A 58 8.07 -24.39 5.47
CA ARG A 58 7.92 -25.67 4.76
C ARG A 58 8.12 -25.56 3.25
N TYR A 59 7.61 -24.52 2.62
CA TYR A 59 7.54 -24.43 1.16
C TYR A 59 8.29 -23.21 0.57
N GLY A 60 8.89 -22.37 1.43
CA GLY A 60 9.45 -21.09 0.99
C GLY A 60 8.40 -20.07 0.64
N ILE A 61 8.83 -18.93 0.11
CA ILE A 61 7.95 -17.86 -0.33
C ILE A 61 7.47 -18.17 -1.76
N MET A 62 6.33 -18.83 -1.89
CA MET A 62 5.77 -19.21 -3.19
C MET A 62 5.25 -17.99 -3.99
N ASN A 63 4.67 -17.00 -3.30
CA ASN A 63 4.19 -15.77 -3.93
C ASN A 63 5.22 -14.66 -3.70
N PRO A 64 5.91 -14.16 -4.73
CA PRO A 64 6.90 -13.10 -4.58
C PRO A 64 6.33 -11.82 -3.97
N LEU A 65 7.18 -11.03 -3.29
CA LEU A 65 6.81 -9.69 -2.86
C LEU A 65 6.75 -8.76 -4.08
N ILE A 66 5.92 -7.72 -4.03
CA ILE A 66 5.89 -6.68 -5.05
C ILE A 66 6.60 -5.46 -4.47
N VAL A 67 7.61 -4.96 -5.19
CA VAL A 67 8.43 -3.85 -4.73
C VAL A 67 8.62 -2.80 -5.82
N MET A 68 8.88 -1.56 -5.41
CA MET A 68 9.24 -0.45 -6.28
C MET A 68 10.66 0.01 -5.94
N PRO A 69 11.56 0.23 -6.93
CA PRO A 69 12.88 0.76 -6.67
C PRO A 69 12.80 2.21 -6.19
N THR A 70 13.70 2.59 -5.28
CA THR A 70 13.89 3.97 -4.83
C THR A 70 15.19 4.54 -5.38
N THR A 71 15.35 5.87 -5.35
CA THR A 71 16.55 6.57 -5.85
C THR A 71 17.83 6.20 -5.09
N GLU A 72 17.71 5.69 -3.86
CA GLU A 72 18.84 5.35 -2.98
C GLU A 72 19.33 3.91 -3.13
N GLY A 73 18.83 3.17 -4.13
CA GLY A 73 19.19 1.76 -4.34
C GLY A 73 18.51 0.78 -3.40
N PHE A 74 17.51 1.22 -2.64
CA PHE A 74 16.59 0.38 -1.87
C PHE A 74 15.32 0.08 -2.67
N TYR A 75 14.48 -0.77 -2.11
CA TYR A 75 13.20 -1.15 -2.69
C TYR A 75 12.09 -0.93 -1.67
N ARG A 76 11.06 -0.18 -2.03
CA ARG A 76 9.87 0.02 -1.21
C ARG A 76 8.88 -1.10 -1.47
N ILE A 77 8.37 -1.72 -0.43
CA ILE A 77 7.42 -2.83 -0.53
C ILE A 77 6.02 -2.29 -0.81
N ILE A 78 5.43 -2.72 -1.92
CA ILE A 78 4.03 -2.43 -2.28
C ILE A 78 3.11 -3.51 -1.72
N SER A 79 3.53 -4.79 -1.81
CA SER A 79 2.79 -5.92 -1.26
C SER A 79 3.73 -6.98 -0.71
N GLY A 80 3.33 -7.61 0.39
CA GLY A 80 4.07 -8.70 1.01
C GLY A 80 4.75 -8.37 2.33
N HIS A 81 4.34 -7.33 3.05
CA HIS A 81 4.88 -6.95 4.37
C HIS A 81 4.86 -8.12 5.37
N ARG A 82 3.78 -8.92 5.41
CA ARG A 82 3.69 -10.11 6.26
C ARG A 82 4.72 -11.19 5.86
N ARG A 83 4.91 -11.42 4.55
CA ARG A 83 5.93 -12.38 4.05
C ARG A 83 7.34 -11.93 4.37
N LYS A 84 7.63 -10.62 4.23
CA LYS A 84 8.91 -10.04 4.66
C LYS A 84 9.13 -10.30 6.16
N TYR A 85 8.13 -10.01 6.99
CA TYR A 85 8.20 -10.22 8.44
C TYR A 85 8.50 -11.69 8.78
N CYS A 86 7.77 -12.64 8.19
CA CYS A 86 8.05 -14.08 8.38
C CYS A 86 9.47 -14.46 7.93
N ALA A 87 9.92 -13.96 6.78
CA ALA A 87 11.24 -14.23 6.26
C ALA A 87 12.34 -13.71 7.20
N GLU A 88 12.18 -12.54 7.80
CA GLU A 88 13.10 -11.99 8.81
C GLU A 88 13.16 -12.87 10.05
N LYS A 89 12.02 -13.34 10.55
CA LYS A 89 11.94 -14.24 11.72
C LYS A 89 12.56 -15.61 11.44
N LEU A 90 12.43 -16.13 10.23
CA LEU A 90 13.01 -17.41 9.79
C LEU A 90 14.49 -17.30 9.36
N GLY A 91 15.10 -16.12 9.44
CA GLY A 91 16.51 -15.92 9.13
C GLY A 91 16.87 -15.92 7.65
N TYR A 92 15.92 -15.66 6.76
CA TYR A 92 16.20 -15.49 5.33
C TYR A 92 17.10 -14.27 5.11
N THR A 93 18.05 -14.40 4.20
CA THR A 93 18.91 -13.27 3.78
C THR A 93 18.36 -12.61 2.53
N LYS A 94 17.70 -13.38 1.65
CA LYS A 94 17.09 -12.92 0.39
C LYS A 94 15.66 -13.43 0.27
N VAL A 95 14.86 -12.73 -0.49
CA VAL A 95 13.47 -13.11 -0.79
C VAL A 95 13.15 -12.87 -2.25
N PRO A 96 12.26 -13.70 -2.83
CA PRO A 96 11.80 -13.49 -4.21
C PRO A 96 10.90 -12.27 -4.30
N VAL A 97 11.18 -11.39 -5.25
CA VAL A 97 10.41 -10.16 -5.49
C VAL A 97 10.13 -9.97 -6.97
N ILE A 98 9.04 -9.26 -7.26
CA ILE A 98 8.73 -8.68 -8.56
C ILE A 98 8.97 -7.18 -8.45
N VAL A 99 9.89 -6.65 -9.27
CA VAL A 99 10.19 -5.22 -9.29
C VAL A 99 9.27 -4.53 -10.28
N ARG A 100 8.47 -3.58 -9.79
CA ARG A 100 7.58 -2.75 -10.63
C ARG A 100 8.02 -1.30 -10.59
N TYR A 101 8.24 -0.71 -11.76
CA TYR A 101 8.49 0.72 -11.89
C TYR A 101 7.17 1.45 -12.06
N MET A 102 6.84 2.34 -11.13
CA MET A 102 5.60 3.10 -11.14
C MET A 102 5.81 4.47 -10.49
N LYS A 103 4.88 5.40 -10.74
CA LYS A 103 4.87 6.69 -10.06
C LYS A 103 4.40 6.52 -8.61
N GLU A 104 4.77 7.47 -7.75
CA GLU A 104 4.43 7.45 -6.32
C GLU A 104 2.91 7.26 -6.08
N ASP A 105 2.07 8.05 -6.77
CA ASP A 105 0.61 7.94 -6.62
C ASP A 105 0.05 6.59 -7.11
N ASP A 106 0.65 6.00 -8.16
CA ASP A 106 0.28 4.67 -8.63
C ASP A 106 0.67 3.58 -7.63
N SER A 107 1.81 3.76 -6.94
CA SER A 107 2.26 2.84 -5.89
C SER A 107 1.33 2.85 -4.68
N ILE A 108 0.85 4.04 -4.27
CA ILE A 108 -0.15 4.17 -3.19
C ILE A 108 -1.45 3.47 -3.57
N ILE A 109 -1.98 3.72 -4.77
CA ILE A 109 -3.22 3.10 -5.23
C ILE A 109 -3.06 1.57 -5.27
N SER A 110 -1.97 1.07 -5.88
CA SER A 110 -1.71 -0.38 -5.96
C SER A 110 -1.56 -1.02 -4.58
N MET A 111 -0.85 -0.36 -3.64
CA MET A 111 -0.69 -0.85 -2.27
C MET A 111 -2.04 -0.96 -1.57
N VAL A 112 -2.91 0.03 -1.69
CA VAL A 112 -4.24 0.01 -1.10
C VAL A 112 -5.08 -1.11 -1.72
N ASP A 113 -5.15 -1.20 -3.05
CA ASP A 113 -5.97 -2.18 -3.76
C ASP A 113 -5.60 -3.62 -3.41
N LEU A 114 -4.30 -3.93 -3.39
CA LEU A 114 -3.79 -5.26 -3.02
C LEU A 114 -4.11 -5.67 -1.56
N ASN A 115 -4.44 -4.71 -0.70
CA ASN A 115 -4.75 -4.98 0.71
C ASN A 115 -6.25 -4.89 1.03
N LEU A 116 -7.06 -4.17 0.25
CA LEU A 116 -8.51 -4.05 0.48
C LEU A 116 -9.29 -5.37 0.27
N HIS A 117 -8.70 -6.35 -0.40
CA HIS A 117 -9.29 -7.67 -0.60
C HIS A 117 -9.03 -8.67 0.55
N ARG A 118 -8.43 -8.23 1.66
CA ARG A 118 -8.23 -9.07 2.84
C ARG A 118 -9.57 -9.36 3.53
N GLU A 119 -9.73 -10.59 4.03
CA GLU A 119 -10.96 -11.01 4.72
C GLU A 119 -11.27 -10.18 5.97
N LYS A 120 -10.23 -9.75 6.68
CA LYS A 120 -10.37 -8.94 7.91
C LYS A 120 -9.49 -7.70 7.80
N ILE A 121 -10.14 -6.54 7.74
CA ILE A 121 -9.52 -5.21 7.76
C ILE A 121 -10.15 -4.42 8.90
N LEU A 122 -9.33 -3.80 9.73
CA LEU A 122 -9.81 -2.94 10.80
C LEU A 122 -10.47 -1.67 10.26
N PHE A 123 -11.36 -1.06 11.03
CA PHE A 123 -12.01 0.20 10.66
C PHE A 123 -10.98 1.31 10.45
N SER A 124 -9.98 1.42 11.33
CA SER A 124 -8.89 2.37 11.21
C SER A 124 -8.06 2.13 9.94
N GLU A 125 -7.68 0.89 9.66
CA GLU A 125 -6.91 0.52 8.47
C GLU A 125 -7.66 0.92 7.19
N LYS A 126 -8.95 0.62 7.12
CA LYS A 126 -9.82 0.95 5.99
C LYS A 126 -9.99 2.46 5.82
N ALA A 127 -10.12 3.20 6.92
CA ALA A 127 -10.22 4.65 6.94
C ALA A 127 -8.97 5.31 6.33
N PHE A 128 -7.78 4.96 6.80
CA PHE A 128 -6.53 5.49 6.28
C PHE A 128 -6.25 5.03 4.85
N ALA A 129 -6.57 3.78 4.50
CA ALA A 129 -6.42 3.26 3.14
C ALA A 129 -7.26 4.07 2.13
N TYR A 130 -8.54 4.31 2.43
CA TYR A 130 -9.41 5.12 1.58
C TYR A 130 -8.95 6.57 1.48
N SER A 131 -8.51 7.16 2.59
CA SER A 131 -7.95 8.51 2.60
C SER A 131 -6.73 8.63 1.69
N MET A 132 -5.76 7.72 1.83
CA MET A 132 -4.54 7.70 1.02
C MET A 132 -4.84 7.49 -0.47
N LYS A 133 -5.73 6.54 -0.81
CA LYS A 133 -6.13 6.28 -2.19
C LYS A 133 -6.82 7.50 -2.81
N ASN A 134 -7.76 8.11 -2.09
CA ASN A 134 -8.47 9.30 -2.54
C ASN A 134 -7.51 10.47 -2.82
N GLU A 135 -6.52 10.69 -1.95
CA GLU A 135 -5.52 11.73 -2.12
C GLU A 135 -4.60 11.46 -3.33
N ALA A 136 -4.13 10.22 -3.49
CA ALA A 136 -3.32 9.84 -4.63
C ALA A 136 -4.08 10.03 -5.96
N MET A 137 -5.33 9.59 -6.02
CA MET A 137 -6.20 9.78 -7.20
C MET A 137 -6.44 11.26 -7.52
N LYS A 138 -6.64 12.11 -6.50
CA LYS A 138 -6.78 13.57 -6.67
C LYS A 138 -5.52 14.21 -7.22
N ARG A 139 -4.32 13.82 -6.75
CA ARG A 139 -3.06 14.33 -7.29
C ARG A 139 -2.86 13.94 -8.76
N LYS A 140 -3.21 12.72 -9.15
CA LYS A 140 -3.16 12.28 -10.56
C LYS A 140 -4.08 13.10 -11.47
N THR A 141 -5.25 13.54 -10.99
CA THR A 141 -6.18 14.36 -11.77
C THR A 141 -5.83 15.85 -11.80
N GLY A 142 -4.68 16.24 -11.23
CA GLY A 142 -4.21 17.63 -11.21
C GLY A 142 -4.96 18.56 -10.22
N LYS A 143 -5.84 18.02 -9.40
CA LYS A 143 -6.52 18.78 -8.34
C LYS A 143 -5.61 18.89 -7.11
N ARG A 144 -4.74 19.90 -7.09
CA ARG A 144 -3.87 20.20 -5.94
C ARG A 144 -4.69 20.59 -4.71
N ARG A 145 -4.28 20.07 -3.54
CA ARG A 145 -4.76 20.51 -2.21
C ARG A 145 -4.57 22.02 -2.05
N LYS A 146 -5.65 22.75 -1.81
CA LYS A 146 -5.60 24.07 -1.17
C LYS A 146 -6.30 23.90 0.17
N THR A 147 -5.55 24.08 1.27
CA THR A 147 -5.98 24.29 2.66
C THR A 147 -6.92 23.25 3.32
N GLN A 148 -6.89 23.22 4.67
CA GLN A 148 -7.69 22.34 5.54
C GLN A 148 -9.22 22.50 5.32
N GLU A 149 -9.70 23.71 4.96
CA GLU A 149 -11.07 23.98 4.54
C GLU A 149 -11.46 23.29 3.21
N GLY A 150 -10.53 23.18 2.28
CA GLY A 150 -10.71 22.45 1.02
C GLY A 150 -10.86 20.94 1.20
N LEU A 151 -10.49 20.36 2.36
CA LEU A 151 -10.69 18.94 2.65
C LEU A 151 -12.18 18.64 2.91
N LEU A 152 -12.91 19.52 3.60
CA LEU A 152 -14.35 19.39 3.85
C LEU A 152 -15.18 19.62 2.59
N GLU A 153 -14.80 20.57 1.73
CA GLU A 153 -15.46 20.76 0.43
C GLU A 153 -15.12 19.66 -0.59
N ALA A 154 -13.90 19.12 -0.53
CA ALA A 154 -13.49 17.98 -1.35
C ALA A 154 -14.21 16.69 -0.97
N LEU A 155 -14.84 16.63 0.20
CA LEU A 155 -15.69 15.50 0.65
C LEU A 155 -17.08 15.51 -0.01
N LYS A 156 -17.50 16.61 -0.65
CA LYS A 156 -18.77 16.68 -1.36
C LYS A 156 -18.60 16.21 -2.81
N GLY A 157 -18.90 14.94 -3.10
CA GLY A 157 -19.15 14.41 -4.44
C GLY A 157 -17.99 14.51 -5.42
N THR A 158 -16.83 13.95 -5.09
CA THR A 158 -15.74 13.87 -6.06
C THR A 158 -15.80 12.55 -6.83
N LYS A 159 -15.56 12.58 -8.16
CA LYS A 159 -15.46 11.38 -9.00
C LYS A 159 -14.54 10.29 -8.42
N THR A 160 -13.52 10.66 -7.62
CA THR A 160 -12.60 9.72 -6.97
C THR A 160 -13.28 8.90 -5.88
N ILE A 161 -14.20 9.47 -5.10
CA ILE A 161 -14.97 8.75 -4.08
C ILE A 161 -15.93 7.75 -4.74
N ASP A 162 -16.59 8.16 -5.83
CA ASP A 162 -17.48 7.28 -6.58
C ASP A 162 -16.71 6.09 -7.17
N LEU A 163 -15.51 6.33 -7.71
CA LEU A 163 -14.64 5.28 -8.23
C LEU A 163 -14.20 4.31 -7.13
N ILE A 164 -13.75 4.82 -5.97
CA ILE A 164 -13.38 3.97 -4.83
C ILE A 164 -14.56 3.12 -4.40
N GLY A 165 -15.76 3.71 -4.31
CA GLY A 165 -16.97 2.98 -3.95
C GLY A 165 -17.30 1.86 -4.93
N GLN A 166 -17.22 2.12 -6.24
CA GLN A 166 -17.44 1.12 -7.29
C GLN A 166 -16.44 -0.05 -7.19
N GLU A 167 -15.15 0.25 -6.99
CA GLU A 167 -14.08 -0.77 -6.89
C GLU A 167 -14.19 -1.63 -5.63
N THR A 168 -14.71 -1.07 -4.53
CA THR A 168 -14.82 -1.77 -3.23
C THR A 168 -16.21 -2.32 -2.95
N GLY A 169 -17.19 -2.06 -3.81
CA GLY A 169 -18.58 -2.45 -3.60
C GLY A 169 -19.29 -1.65 -2.51
N GLU A 170 -18.77 -0.49 -2.13
CA GLU A 170 -19.35 0.38 -1.11
C GLU A 170 -20.02 1.62 -1.73
N SER A 171 -21.02 2.17 -1.02
CA SER A 171 -21.58 3.44 -1.45
C SER A 171 -20.57 4.59 -1.26
N PRO A 172 -20.60 5.63 -2.12
CA PRO A 172 -19.76 6.82 -1.95
C PRO A 172 -19.90 7.45 -0.56
N ARG A 173 -21.12 7.43 -0.01
CA ARG A 173 -21.39 7.91 1.35
C ARG A 173 -20.65 7.08 2.41
N GLN A 174 -20.59 5.76 2.23
CA GLN A 174 -19.88 4.89 3.17
C GLN A 174 -18.37 5.11 3.11
N VAL A 175 -17.79 5.28 1.90
CA VAL A 175 -16.38 5.63 1.72
C VAL A 175 -16.04 6.94 2.45
N LEU A 176 -16.89 7.97 2.33
CA LEU A 176 -16.73 9.23 3.04
C LEU A 176 -16.76 9.06 4.56
N ARG A 177 -17.65 8.23 5.07
CA ARG A 177 -17.74 7.94 6.52
C ARG A 177 -16.48 7.24 7.03
N TYR A 178 -15.90 6.30 6.27
CA TYR A 178 -14.60 5.73 6.61
C TYR A 178 -13.51 6.80 6.62
N ILE A 179 -13.37 7.61 5.56
CA ILE A 179 -12.38 8.69 5.52
C ILE A 179 -12.55 9.64 6.71
N ARG A 180 -13.78 9.91 7.13
CA ARG A 180 -14.06 10.77 8.27
C ARG A 180 -13.45 10.26 9.58
N LEU A 181 -13.34 8.95 9.78
CA LEU A 181 -12.71 8.36 10.95
C LEU A 181 -11.22 8.75 11.12
N THR A 182 -10.54 9.16 10.05
CA THR A 182 -9.14 9.60 10.14
C THR A 182 -8.96 10.89 10.95
N PHE A 183 -10.03 11.58 11.31
CA PHE A 183 -10.02 12.76 12.18
C PHE A 183 -10.12 12.41 13.68
N LEU A 184 -10.39 11.16 14.02
CA LEU A 184 -10.42 10.71 15.41
C LEU A 184 -9.00 10.64 15.99
N ILE A 185 -8.88 10.89 17.30
CA ILE A 185 -7.65 10.62 18.03
C ILE A 185 -7.36 9.10 18.06
N PRO A 186 -6.08 8.70 18.20
CA PRO A 186 -5.68 7.30 18.17
C PRO A 186 -6.44 6.43 19.18
N GLU A 187 -6.72 6.93 20.37
CA GLU A 187 -7.42 6.21 21.44
C GLU A 187 -8.83 5.82 21.03
N LEU A 188 -9.57 6.71 20.35
CA LEU A 188 -10.92 6.42 19.84
C LEU A 188 -10.89 5.45 18.65
N LEU A 189 -9.86 5.53 17.81
CA LEU A 189 -9.67 4.55 16.74
C LEU A 189 -9.37 3.16 17.29
N ASP A 190 -8.54 3.06 18.33
CA ASP A 190 -8.25 1.79 18.98
C ASP A 190 -9.51 1.21 19.65
N MET A 191 -10.32 2.05 20.32
CA MET A 191 -11.61 1.62 20.88
C MET A 191 -12.60 1.12 19.81
N LEU A 192 -12.59 1.74 18.62
CA LEU A 192 -13.41 1.31 17.49
C LEU A 192 -12.91 -0.04 16.94
N ASP A 193 -11.60 -0.20 16.77
CA ASP A 193 -10.98 -1.44 16.26
C ASP A 193 -11.16 -2.62 17.23
N GLU A 194 -11.21 -2.35 18.54
CA GLU A 194 -11.50 -3.33 19.59
C GLU A 194 -13.00 -3.62 19.76
N GLY A 195 -13.88 -2.88 19.06
CA GLY A 195 -15.34 -3.04 19.16
C GLY A 195 -15.95 -2.44 20.43
N LYS A 196 -15.21 -1.62 21.20
CA LYS A 196 -15.71 -0.92 22.39
C LYS A 196 -16.69 0.20 22.04
N ILE A 197 -16.51 0.82 20.88
CA ILE A 197 -17.46 1.74 20.27
C ILE A 197 -17.86 1.23 18.89
N SER A 198 -19.10 1.45 18.50
CA SER A 198 -19.56 1.05 17.16
C SER A 198 -19.27 2.11 16.11
N PHE A 199 -19.30 1.72 14.83
CA PHE A 199 -18.94 2.57 13.69
C PHE A 199 -19.74 3.90 13.63
N ASN A 200 -21.07 3.86 13.87
CA ASN A 200 -21.88 5.06 13.75
C ASN A 200 -21.54 6.13 14.79
N PRO A 201 -21.49 5.84 16.10
CA PRO A 201 -21.02 6.78 17.11
C PRO A 201 -19.59 7.31 16.84
N ALA A 202 -18.69 6.44 16.38
CA ALA A 202 -17.33 6.87 16.04
C ALA A 202 -17.32 7.92 14.90
N VAL A 203 -18.16 7.75 13.88
CA VAL A 203 -18.31 8.75 12.82
C VAL A 203 -18.87 10.06 13.36
N GLU A 204 -19.90 10.01 14.24
CA GLU A 204 -20.47 11.23 14.85
C GLU A 204 -19.43 11.95 15.72
N LEU A 205 -18.66 11.23 16.54
CA LEU A 205 -17.57 11.82 17.33
C LEU A 205 -16.54 12.55 16.46
N SER A 206 -16.27 12.07 15.27
CA SER A 206 -15.31 12.70 14.35
C SER A 206 -15.75 14.09 13.83
N PHE A 207 -17.01 14.50 14.03
CA PHE A 207 -17.51 15.83 13.68
C PHE A 207 -17.32 16.86 14.80
N ILE A 208 -17.07 16.40 16.03
CA ILE A 208 -16.95 17.26 17.22
C ILE A 208 -15.48 17.64 17.44
N MET A 209 -14.57 16.86 16.87
CA MET A 209 -13.11 17.07 16.93
C MET A 209 -12.61 17.85 15.72
#